data_8cecab364858f3907f96aac58c9d2edd
#
_entry.id   8cecab364858f3907f96aac58c9d2edd
#
_cell.length_a   1.000
_cell.length_b   1.000
_cell.length_c   1.000
_cell.angle_alpha   90.00
_cell.angle_beta   90.00
_cell.angle_gamma   90.00
#
_symmetry.space_group_name_H-M   'P 1'
#
loop_
_entity.id
_entity.type
_entity.pdbx_description
1 polymer ?
#
loop_
_entity_poly.entity_id
_entity_poly.type
_entity_poly.pdbx_seq_one_letter_code
_entity_poly.pdbx_strand_id
1 'polypeptide(L)'
;MQKMVWNKEGWLRLACDGRFGQWETEEPTGIQECLFPEEGGKDYGKEDFDLEIADSAGNNETAKNADIAEILSKTKEYLNEKNAVDEECDKKLSMPVKKTSALLDVRYTSLRQPYDSYTSLTERPGYLRLYGQESLNSCYNVSLVARRQQERHVQVETCVEFTPTCREQMAGLAYMYDTGNFYLLVKTREEEFGSQTLDLEKPAKLRLIKSDHFDVEDVIPAISIPEEGPIYLRVTTTQEGLYAKFFYSLDGKGYQELAEVPTNILTDEQSDGFTGAHFGMYCHDMTGVRRYADFDYFEMERKA
;
A
#
# COMPACT_ATOMS: atom_id res chain seq x y z
N MET A 1 -4.41 -32.09 2.03
CA MET A 1 -4.52 -31.06 0.95
C MET A 1 -5.19 -31.72 -0.24
N GLN A 2 -6.18 -31.08 -0.89
CA GLN A 2 -6.89 -31.66 -2.03
C GLN A 2 -6.33 -31.09 -3.33
N LYS A 3 -6.08 -31.96 -4.31
CA LYS A 3 -5.62 -31.53 -5.64
C LYS A 3 -6.77 -30.83 -6.36
N MET A 4 -6.49 -29.64 -6.88
CA MET A 4 -7.42 -28.84 -7.67
C MET A 4 -6.93 -28.74 -9.12
N VAL A 5 -7.85 -28.74 -10.07
CA VAL A 5 -7.56 -28.58 -11.49
C VAL A 5 -8.49 -27.56 -12.13
N TRP A 6 -8.00 -26.84 -13.12
CA TRP A 6 -8.85 -25.98 -13.95
C TRP A 6 -9.57 -26.83 -15.00
N ASN A 7 -10.88 -26.66 -15.11
CA ASN A 7 -11.63 -27.27 -16.20
C ASN A 7 -11.49 -26.47 -17.51
N LYS A 8 -12.01 -26.98 -18.59
CA LYS A 8 -11.95 -26.34 -19.91
C LYS A 8 -12.69 -25.00 -19.98
N GLU A 9 -13.61 -24.77 -19.04
CA GLU A 9 -14.43 -23.55 -18.93
C GLU A 9 -13.76 -22.47 -18.03
N GLY A 10 -12.55 -22.75 -17.50
CA GLY A 10 -11.83 -21.81 -16.64
C GLY A 10 -12.27 -21.83 -15.17
N TRP A 11 -12.95 -22.90 -14.70
CA TRP A 11 -13.29 -23.03 -13.29
C TRP A 11 -12.36 -23.97 -12.55
N LEU A 12 -12.01 -23.63 -11.33
CA LEU A 12 -11.24 -24.49 -10.44
C LEU A 12 -12.14 -25.61 -9.90
N ARG A 13 -11.72 -26.86 -10.08
CA ARG A 13 -12.46 -28.06 -9.65
C ARG A 13 -11.57 -28.98 -8.83
N LEU A 14 -12.19 -29.76 -7.95
CA LEU A 14 -11.50 -30.87 -7.31
C LEU A 14 -11.10 -31.91 -8.36
N ALA A 15 -9.91 -32.48 -8.22
CA ALA A 15 -9.34 -33.40 -9.22
C ALA A 15 -10.10 -34.72 -9.35
N CYS A 16 -10.94 -35.09 -8.37
CA CYS A 16 -11.81 -36.25 -8.40
C CYS A 16 -13.21 -35.84 -8.85
N ASP A 17 -13.56 -35.97 -10.12
CA ASP A 17 -14.87 -35.67 -10.73
C ASP A 17 -15.44 -34.26 -10.46
N GLY A 18 -14.76 -33.44 -9.68
CA GLY A 18 -15.20 -32.11 -9.29
C GLY A 18 -16.43 -32.05 -8.37
N ARG A 19 -16.80 -33.16 -7.75
CA ARG A 19 -17.99 -33.23 -6.89
C ARG A 19 -17.70 -33.40 -5.41
N PHE A 20 -16.72 -34.23 -5.06
CA PHE A 20 -16.35 -34.51 -3.67
C PHE A 20 -14.83 -34.54 -3.49
N GLY A 21 -14.35 -34.08 -2.36
CA GLY A 21 -12.96 -34.28 -1.95
C GLY A 21 -12.68 -35.76 -1.62
N GLN A 22 -11.46 -36.19 -1.82
CA GLN A 22 -11.01 -37.53 -1.38
C GLN A 22 -10.56 -37.45 0.07
N TRP A 23 -10.80 -38.51 0.85
CA TRP A 23 -10.34 -38.64 2.24
C TRP A 23 -8.83 -38.82 2.29
N GLU A 24 -8.27 -39.52 1.29
CA GLU A 24 -6.83 -39.73 1.11
C GLU A 24 -6.46 -39.33 -0.30
N THR A 25 -5.40 -38.56 -0.45
CA THR A 25 -4.81 -38.17 -1.73
C THR A 25 -3.36 -38.57 -1.74
N GLU A 26 -2.87 -39.07 -2.88
CA GLU A 26 -1.42 -39.22 -3.09
C GLU A 26 -0.73 -37.89 -2.92
N GLU A 27 0.47 -37.90 -2.32
CA GLU A 27 1.28 -36.68 -2.29
C GLU A 27 1.48 -36.17 -3.72
N PRO A 28 1.34 -34.85 -3.96
CA PRO A 28 1.56 -34.32 -5.28
C PRO A 28 3.01 -34.59 -5.70
N THR A 29 3.20 -35.56 -6.59
CA THR A 29 4.50 -35.79 -7.21
C THR A 29 4.77 -34.67 -8.20
N GLY A 30 5.86 -33.91 -8.00
CA GLY A 30 6.26 -32.83 -8.90
C GLY A 30 5.70 -31.47 -8.51
N ILE A 31 5.61 -31.19 -7.22
CA ILE A 31 5.74 -29.80 -6.78
C ILE A 31 7.14 -29.40 -7.21
N GLN A 32 7.25 -28.84 -8.42
CA GLN A 32 8.35 -27.96 -8.72
C GLN A 32 8.42 -26.98 -7.56
N GLU A 33 9.59 -26.87 -6.96
CA GLU A 33 9.97 -26.03 -5.85
C GLU A 33 9.00 -24.89 -5.62
N CYS A 34 8.40 -24.83 -4.43
CA CYS A 34 7.48 -23.77 -4.06
C CYS A 34 8.01 -22.46 -4.65
N LEU A 35 7.15 -21.72 -5.34
CA LEU A 35 7.47 -20.36 -5.82
C LEU A 35 7.83 -19.41 -4.66
N PHE A 36 7.77 -19.90 -3.44
CA PHE A 36 8.25 -19.27 -2.22
C PHE A 36 9.60 -19.89 -1.88
N PRO A 37 10.71 -19.12 -1.92
CA PRO A 37 12.01 -19.63 -1.49
C PRO A 37 11.89 -20.14 -0.05
N GLU A 38 12.41 -21.38 0.20
CA GLU A 38 12.44 -22.02 1.53
C GLU A 38 13.30 -21.27 2.57
N GLU A 39 14.16 -20.39 2.15
CA GLU A 39 14.76 -19.40 3.04
C GLU A 39 13.67 -18.41 3.37
N GLY A 40 13.11 -18.54 4.59
CA GLY A 40 12.01 -17.75 5.15
C GLY A 40 11.97 -16.38 4.53
N GLY A 41 11.08 -16.25 3.55
CA GLY A 41 11.04 -15.10 2.68
C GLY A 41 11.06 -13.88 3.59
N LYS A 42 11.89 -12.92 3.30
CA LYS A 42 11.96 -11.66 4.02
C LYS A 42 10.63 -10.94 3.84
N ASP A 43 9.58 -11.44 4.53
CA ASP A 43 8.29 -10.76 4.62
C ASP A 43 8.42 -9.44 5.38
N TYR A 44 9.61 -9.22 5.94
CA TYR A 44 10.03 -8.06 6.71
C TYR A 44 11.23 -7.42 6.02
N GLY A 45 11.32 -6.12 6.12
CA GLY A 45 12.39 -5.31 5.57
C GLY A 45 11.89 -3.97 5.05
N LYS A 46 12.84 -3.10 4.80
CA LYS A 46 12.60 -1.81 4.17
C LYS A 46 12.44 -2.02 2.67
N GLU A 47 11.42 -1.44 2.09
CA GLU A 47 11.26 -1.33 0.66
C GLU A 47 11.39 0.14 0.27
N ASP A 48 12.50 0.44 -0.37
CA ASP A 48 12.72 1.69 -1.06
C ASP A 48 12.10 1.53 -2.46
N PHE A 49 11.29 2.48 -2.89
CA PHE A 49 10.58 2.40 -4.16
C PHE A 49 11.47 2.77 -5.36
N ASP A 50 12.72 2.33 -5.31
CA ASP A 50 13.64 2.45 -6.42
C ASP A 50 13.24 1.51 -7.57
N LEU A 51 13.27 2.03 -8.80
CA LEU A 51 12.99 1.23 -9.98
C LEU A 51 14.16 0.28 -10.25
N GLU A 52 13.91 -1.02 -10.10
CA GLU A 52 14.81 -2.05 -10.61
C GLU A 52 14.59 -2.24 -12.11
N ILE A 53 15.61 -1.97 -12.90
CA ILE A 53 15.59 -2.19 -14.35
C ILE A 53 16.42 -3.43 -14.62
N ALA A 54 15.76 -4.49 -15.11
CA ALA A 54 16.47 -5.65 -15.62
C ALA A 54 17.07 -5.32 -16.99
N ASP A 55 18.38 -5.51 -17.14
CA ASP A 55 19.04 -5.47 -18.44
C ASP A 55 18.59 -6.65 -19.34
N SER A 56 18.94 -6.59 -20.62
CA SER A 56 18.63 -7.65 -21.57
C SER A 56 19.36 -8.99 -21.29
N ALA A 57 20.23 -9.03 -20.29
CA ALA A 57 20.97 -10.22 -19.83
C ALA A 57 20.40 -10.80 -18.52
N GLY A 58 19.36 -10.17 -17.91
CA GLY A 58 18.70 -10.65 -16.71
C GLY A 58 19.42 -10.27 -15.42
N ASN A 59 20.37 -9.31 -15.45
CA ASN A 59 20.95 -8.75 -14.25
C ASN A 59 20.11 -7.56 -13.77
N ASN A 60 19.84 -7.53 -12.46
CA ASN A 60 19.15 -6.40 -11.85
C ASN A 60 20.16 -5.32 -11.47
N GLU A 61 20.06 -4.15 -12.08
CA GLU A 61 20.80 -2.96 -11.67
C GLU A 61 19.84 -1.92 -11.10
N THR A 62 20.19 -1.37 -9.94
CA THR A 62 19.48 -0.23 -9.36
C THR A 62 19.85 1.03 -10.11
N ALA A 63 18.91 1.60 -10.87
CA ALA A 63 19.16 2.79 -11.65
C ALA A 63 19.26 4.04 -10.76
N LYS A 64 20.35 4.77 -10.91
CA LYS A 64 20.52 6.08 -10.29
C LYS A 64 19.78 7.15 -11.08
N ASN A 65 19.26 8.17 -10.42
CA ASN A 65 18.39 9.24 -10.97
C ASN A 65 18.84 9.88 -12.30
N ALA A 66 20.12 9.82 -12.66
CA ALA A 66 20.62 10.35 -13.94
C ALA A 66 20.25 9.48 -15.16
N ASP A 67 20.13 8.16 -14.96
CA ASP A 67 19.88 7.21 -16.04
C ASP A 67 18.38 7.13 -16.36
N ILE A 68 17.53 7.42 -15.40
CA ILE A 68 16.06 7.38 -15.55
C ILE A 68 15.56 8.45 -16.53
N ALA A 69 16.14 9.65 -16.50
CA ALA A 69 15.76 10.72 -17.43
C ALA A 69 16.06 10.36 -18.88
N GLU A 70 17.18 9.66 -19.14
CA GLU A 70 17.56 9.19 -20.47
C GLU A 70 16.65 8.05 -20.94
N ILE A 71 16.29 7.13 -20.06
CA ILE A 71 15.38 6.01 -20.36
C ILE A 71 13.98 6.55 -20.67
N LEU A 72 13.46 7.49 -19.86
CA LEU A 72 12.17 8.13 -20.11
C LEU A 72 12.12 8.91 -21.42
N SER A 73 13.24 9.53 -21.84
CA SER A 73 13.32 10.22 -23.12
C SER A 73 13.27 9.23 -24.30
N LYS A 74 14.04 8.13 -24.22
CA LYS A 74 14.05 7.06 -25.23
C LYS A 74 12.69 6.34 -25.32
N THR A 75 12.01 6.17 -24.20
CA THR A 75 10.67 5.56 -24.16
C THR A 75 9.63 6.47 -24.82
N LYS A 76 9.73 7.79 -24.61
CA LYS A 76 8.86 8.78 -25.28
C LYS A 76 9.10 8.84 -26.80
N GLU A 77 10.35 8.78 -27.25
CA GLU A 77 10.67 8.70 -28.69
C GLU A 77 10.09 7.41 -29.30
N TYR A 78 10.29 6.26 -28.66
CA TYR A 78 9.76 4.97 -29.13
C TYR A 78 8.22 4.93 -29.19
N LEU A 79 7.54 5.57 -28.24
CA LEU A 79 6.08 5.67 -28.23
C LEU A 79 5.56 6.64 -29.31
N ASN A 80 6.28 7.72 -29.59
CA ASN A 80 5.92 8.65 -30.65
C ASN A 80 6.13 8.07 -32.06
N GLU A 81 7.17 7.25 -32.25
CA GLU A 81 7.38 6.52 -33.50
C GLU A 81 6.31 5.45 -33.75
N LYS A 82 5.81 4.78 -32.71
CA LYS A 82 4.72 3.79 -32.87
C LYS A 82 3.35 4.41 -33.14
N ASN A 83 3.08 5.61 -32.66
CA ASN A 83 1.80 6.30 -32.89
C ASN A 83 1.70 6.91 -34.31
N ALA A 84 2.77 6.87 -35.09
CA ALA A 84 2.79 7.34 -36.48
C ALA A 84 2.54 6.25 -37.55
N VAL A 85 2.40 4.99 -37.14
CA VAL A 85 2.14 3.87 -38.05
C VAL A 85 1.09 2.99 -37.39
N ASP A 86 -0.19 3.16 -37.70
CA ASP A 86 -1.22 2.15 -37.84
C ASP A 86 -2.63 2.73 -37.70
N GLU A 87 -3.15 3.30 -38.78
CA GLU A 87 -4.60 3.43 -39.03
C GLU A 87 -5.17 2.21 -39.81
N GLU A 88 -4.45 1.10 -39.91
CA GLU A 88 -4.94 -0.04 -40.70
C GLU A 88 -4.49 -1.38 -40.09
N CYS A 89 -5.11 -1.81 -38.98
CA CYS A 89 -5.28 -3.25 -38.64
C CYS A 89 -6.19 -3.51 -37.43
N ASP A 90 -7.45 -3.24 -37.57
CA ASP A 90 -8.49 -3.92 -36.77
C ASP A 90 -8.62 -5.35 -37.25
N LYS A 91 -8.02 -6.26 -36.53
CA LYS A 91 -8.29 -7.71 -36.37
C LYS A 91 -7.00 -8.53 -36.35
N LYS A 92 -6.44 -8.75 -35.17
CA LYS A 92 -5.94 -10.04 -34.70
C LYS A 92 -5.09 -9.92 -33.44
N LEU A 93 -5.49 -10.72 -32.46
CA LEU A 93 -4.72 -11.18 -31.31
C LEU A 93 -4.22 -10.07 -30.36
N SER A 94 -4.97 -9.90 -29.29
CA SER A 94 -4.50 -9.31 -28.06
C SER A 94 -3.37 -10.17 -27.47
N MET A 95 -2.15 -9.93 -27.89
CA MET A 95 -0.99 -10.29 -27.10
C MET A 95 -0.95 -9.35 -25.90
N PRO A 96 -0.74 -9.83 -24.66
CA PRO A 96 -0.55 -8.92 -23.54
C PRO A 96 0.69 -8.06 -23.84
N VAL A 97 0.46 -6.78 -24.06
CA VAL A 97 1.53 -5.78 -24.03
C VAL A 97 2.20 -5.97 -22.67
N LYS A 98 3.46 -6.38 -22.64
CA LYS A 98 4.29 -6.27 -21.45
C LYS A 98 4.34 -4.78 -21.11
N LYS A 99 3.42 -4.32 -20.28
CA LYS A 99 3.60 -3.06 -19.57
C LYS A 99 4.87 -3.25 -18.76
N THR A 100 5.92 -2.56 -19.07
CA THR A 100 7.03 -2.28 -18.16
C THR A 100 6.50 -1.30 -17.10
N SER A 101 5.49 -1.70 -16.36
CA SER A 101 5.10 -1.03 -15.15
C SER A 101 6.03 -1.58 -14.08
N ALA A 102 6.77 -0.71 -13.41
CA ALA A 102 7.35 -1.03 -12.13
C ALA A 102 6.19 -1.54 -11.25
N LEU A 103 6.14 -2.82 -11.02
CA LEU A 103 5.08 -3.45 -10.23
C LEU A 103 5.54 -3.42 -8.78
N LEU A 104 4.65 -3.05 -7.90
CA LEU A 104 4.85 -3.26 -6.47
C LEU A 104 5.03 -4.75 -6.20
N ASP A 105 5.80 -5.08 -5.16
CA ASP A 105 6.02 -6.46 -4.72
C ASP A 105 4.67 -7.17 -4.49
N VAL A 106 4.63 -8.45 -4.81
CA VAL A 106 3.44 -9.32 -4.69
C VAL A 106 2.87 -9.37 -3.26
N ARG A 107 3.67 -9.02 -2.26
CA ARG A 107 3.24 -8.95 -0.85
C ARG A 107 2.30 -7.78 -0.55
N TYR A 108 2.23 -6.78 -1.43
CA TYR A 108 1.29 -5.68 -1.27
C TYR A 108 -0.11 -6.07 -1.73
N THR A 109 -1.07 -5.59 -0.99
CA THR A 109 -2.49 -5.75 -1.27
C THR A 109 -3.19 -4.39 -1.32
N SER A 110 -4.35 -4.37 -1.95
CA SER A 110 -5.23 -3.20 -2.04
C SER A 110 -6.65 -3.58 -1.67
N LEU A 111 -7.50 -2.59 -1.38
CA LEU A 111 -8.92 -2.81 -1.12
C LEU A 111 -9.72 -2.74 -2.42
N ARG A 112 -10.33 -3.86 -2.85
CA ARG A 112 -11.38 -3.99 -3.89
C ARG A 112 -11.01 -3.54 -5.30
N GLN A 113 -9.97 -2.77 -5.49
CA GLN A 113 -9.51 -2.28 -6.79
C GLN A 113 -8.00 -2.49 -6.93
N PRO A 114 -7.51 -2.71 -8.15
CA PRO A 114 -6.08 -2.77 -8.41
C PRO A 114 -5.41 -1.43 -8.06
N TYR A 115 -4.25 -1.47 -7.40
CA TYR A 115 -3.53 -0.27 -7.00
C TYR A 115 -3.01 0.55 -8.20
N ASP A 116 -2.85 -0.03 -9.37
CA ASP A 116 -2.40 0.67 -10.60
C ASP A 116 -3.27 1.88 -10.96
N SER A 117 -4.54 1.89 -10.54
CA SER A 117 -5.48 2.98 -10.85
C SER A 117 -5.22 4.26 -10.06
N TYR A 118 -4.51 4.16 -8.94
CA TYR A 118 -4.27 5.28 -8.03
C TYR A 118 -2.82 5.37 -7.51
N THR A 119 -1.91 4.60 -8.09
CA THR A 119 -0.47 4.66 -7.72
C THR A 119 0.41 4.99 -8.92
N SER A 120 1.59 5.50 -8.64
CA SER A 120 2.66 5.69 -9.63
C SER A 120 4.03 5.53 -8.98
N LEU A 121 4.90 4.74 -9.60
CA LEU A 121 6.33 4.63 -9.26
C LEU A 121 7.21 5.44 -10.23
N THR A 122 6.63 6.03 -11.27
CA THR A 122 7.37 6.69 -12.35
C THR A 122 7.27 8.20 -12.33
N GLU A 123 6.22 8.78 -11.72
CA GLU A 123 6.04 10.23 -11.67
C GLU A 123 7.04 10.92 -10.74
N ARG A 124 7.46 10.24 -9.69
CA ARG A 124 8.55 10.65 -8.80
C ARG A 124 9.43 9.43 -8.55
N PRO A 125 10.53 9.25 -9.28
CA PRO A 125 11.44 8.12 -9.09
C PRO A 125 11.94 8.03 -7.64
N GLY A 126 12.01 6.81 -7.09
CA GLY A 126 12.36 6.57 -5.70
C GLY A 126 11.22 6.77 -4.68
N TYR A 127 9.99 7.03 -5.17
CA TYR A 127 8.81 7.20 -4.31
C TYR A 127 7.63 6.43 -4.87
N LEU A 128 6.83 5.89 -3.96
CA LEU A 128 5.48 5.46 -4.29
C LEU A 128 4.52 6.64 -4.15
N ARG A 129 3.96 7.12 -5.26
CA ARG A 129 2.90 8.12 -5.26
C ARG A 129 1.54 7.47 -5.13
N LEU A 130 0.73 7.92 -4.17
CA LEU A 130 -0.67 7.55 -4.02
C LEU A 130 -1.56 8.77 -4.28
N TYR A 131 -2.47 8.65 -5.23
CA TYR A 131 -3.52 9.63 -5.45
C TYR A 131 -4.68 9.41 -4.50
N GLY A 132 -5.07 10.44 -3.75
CA GLY A 132 -6.18 10.38 -2.81
C GLY A 132 -7.51 10.08 -3.50
N GLN A 133 -8.28 9.21 -2.89
CA GLN A 133 -9.64 8.83 -3.25
C GLN A 133 -10.55 8.96 -2.02
N GLU A 134 -11.53 8.10 -1.86
CA GLU A 134 -12.48 8.09 -0.75
C GLU A 134 -11.83 7.73 0.59
N SER A 135 -12.53 8.00 1.68
CA SER A 135 -12.07 7.65 3.03
C SER A 135 -11.96 6.15 3.23
N LEU A 136 -11.18 5.71 4.24
CA LEU A 136 -11.00 4.28 4.53
C LEU A 136 -12.30 3.56 4.91
N ASN A 137 -13.30 4.29 5.43
CA ASN A 137 -14.64 3.74 5.70
C ASN A 137 -15.46 3.45 4.43
N SER A 138 -15.01 3.89 3.26
CA SER A 138 -15.73 3.64 2.01
C SER A 138 -15.70 2.16 1.61
N CYS A 139 -16.79 1.72 1.01
CA CYS A 139 -16.91 0.41 0.38
C CYS A 139 -16.48 0.40 -1.10
N TYR A 140 -16.00 1.51 -1.65
CA TYR A 140 -15.71 1.66 -3.08
C TYR A 140 -14.22 1.92 -3.36
N ASN A 141 -13.86 3.17 -3.55
CA ASN A 141 -12.54 3.56 -4.06
C ASN A 141 -11.65 4.08 -2.94
N VAL A 142 -10.82 3.22 -2.38
CA VAL A 142 -9.89 3.58 -1.30
C VAL A 142 -8.46 3.45 -1.81
N SER A 143 -7.66 4.51 -1.65
CA SER A 143 -6.22 4.45 -1.95
C SER A 143 -5.44 3.95 -0.75
N LEU A 144 -5.20 2.65 -0.75
CA LEU A 144 -4.44 1.93 0.26
C LEU A 144 -3.52 0.90 -0.42
N VAL A 145 -2.25 0.93 -0.07
CA VAL A 145 -1.26 -0.10 -0.41
C VAL A 145 -0.74 -0.68 0.88
N ALA A 146 -1.07 -1.94 1.17
CA ALA A 146 -0.89 -2.53 2.49
C ALA A 146 -0.21 -3.91 2.45
N ARG A 147 0.38 -4.29 3.57
CA ARG A 147 0.93 -5.63 3.82
C ARG A 147 0.26 -6.24 5.04
N ARG A 148 -0.03 -7.53 4.96
CA ARG A 148 -0.64 -8.27 6.07
C ARG A 148 0.33 -8.42 7.24
N GLN A 149 -0.17 -8.22 8.45
CA GLN A 149 0.54 -8.58 9.67
C GLN A 149 0.64 -10.10 9.79
N GLN A 150 1.84 -10.62 9.93
CA GLN A 150 2.09 -12.06 10.06
C GLN A 150 2.62 -12.43 11.45
N GLU A 151 3.17 -11.45 12.17
CA GLU A 151 3.79 -11.65 13.47
C GLU A 151 3.15 -10.76 14.54
N ARG A 152 3.23 -11.18 15.79
CA ARG A 152 2.68 -10.42 16.94
C ARG A 152 3.54 -9.22 17.29
N HIS A 153 4.85 -9.35 17.15
CA HIS A 153 5.84 -8.30 17.43
C HIS A 153 6.36 -7.71 16.13
N VAL A 154 5.76 -6.61 15.71
CA VAL A 154 6.08 -5.96 14.44
C VAL A 154 6.33 -4.47 14.69
N GLN A 155 7.32 -3.92 14.03
CA GLN A 155 7.46 -2.49 13.82
C GLN A 155 7.25 -2.19 12.36
N VAL A 156 6.42 -1.20 12.07
CA VAL A 156 6.18 -0.71 10.73
C VAL A 156 6.49 0.78 10.68
N GLU A 157 7.18 1.20 9.64
CA GLU A 157 7.60 2.57 9.44
C GLU A 157 7.44 2.98 7.97
N THR A 158 7.09 4.24 7.77
CA THR A 158 7.08 4.87 6.46
C THR A 158 7.46 6.34 6.56
N CYS A 159 8.00 6.88 5.50
CA CYS A 159 8.23 8.31 5.34
C CYS A 159 7.28 8.84 4.27
N VAL A 160 6.54 9.89 4.57
CA VAL A 160 5.56 10.48 3.67
C VAL A 160 5.76 11.99 3.51
N GLU A 161 5.72 12.44 2.27
CA GLU A 161 5.62 13.84 1.89
C GLU A 161 4.21 14.12 1.39
N PHE A 162 3.51 14.99 2.06
CA PHE A 162 2.13 15.33 1.75
C PHE A 162 1.83 16.78 2.14
N THR A 163 1.17 17.51 1.26
CA THR A 163 0.78 18.90 1.50
C THR A 163 -0.73 19.03 1.35
N PRO A 164 -1.51 18.76 2.41
CA PRO A 164 -2.96 18.91 2.39
C PRO A 164 -3.34 20.40 2.33
N THR A 165 -4.48 20.71 1.72
CA THR A 165 -5.04 22.07 1.70
C THR A 165 -6.29 22.21 2.56
N CYS A 166 -6.84 21.08 3.03
CA CYS A 166 -8.04 21.06 3.86
C CYS A 166 -8.09 19.76 4.68
N ARG A 167 -9.03 19.68 5.61
CA ARG A 167 -9.20 18.51 6.50
C ARG A 167 -9.72 17.26 5.79
N GLU A 168 -10.34 17.43 4.62
CA GLU A 168 -10.84 16.36 3.77
C GLU A 168 -9.73 15.68 2.95
N GLN A 169 -8.48 16.10 3.16
CA GLN A 169 -7.29 15.52 2.56
C GLN A 169 -6.38 14.97 3.65
N MET A 170 -6.09 13.67 3.61
CA MET A 170 -5.26 12.99 4.60
C MET A 170 -4.33 11.97 3.95
N ALA A 171 -3.12 11.85 4.46
CA ALA A 171 -2.19 10.79 4.05
C ALA A 171 -1.27 10.37 5.21
N GLY A 172 -0.92 9.08 5.24
CA GLY A 172 -0.03 8.54 6.25
C GLY A 172 -0.09 7.03 6.37
N LEU A 173 0.05 6.53 7.59
CA LEU A 173 0.14 5.12 7.95
C LEU A 173 -1.20 4.61 8.50
N ALA A 174 -1.70 3.53 7.91
CA ALA A 174 -2.88 2.81 8.37
C ALA A 174 -2.48 1.52 9.08
N TYR A 175 -3.18 1.19 10.16
CA TYR A 175 -3.19 -0.12 10.79
C TYR A 175 -4.66 -0.55 10.89
N MET A 176 -5.07 -1.50 10.04
CA MET A 176 -6.47 -1.78 9.82
C MET A 176 -6.75 -3.28 9.79
N TYR A 177 -7.98 -3.62 10.14
CA TYR A 177 -8.57 -4.93 9.90
C TYR A 177 -9.52 -4.88 8.70
N ASP A 178 -10.48 -3.98 8.74
CA ASP A 178 -11.45 -3.70 7.68
C ASP A 178 -11.79 -2.22 7.60
N THR A 179 -12.83 -1.86 6.85
CA THR A 179 -13.28 -0.47 6.66
C THR A 179 -14.01 0.14 7.85
N GLY A 180 -14.40 -0.65 8.83
CA GLY A 180 -15.01 -0.21 10.08
C GLY A 180 -14.04 -0.16 11.25
N ASN A 181 -12.92 -0.90 11.17
CA ASN A 181 -12.04 -1.17 12.30
C ASN A 181 -10.58 -0.88 11.92
N PHE A 182 -10.07 0.28 12.34
CA PHE A 182 -8.73 0.72 12.01
C PHE A 182 -8.19 1.82 12.92
N TYR A 183 -6.89 2.03 12.86
CA TYR A 183 -6.17 3.21 13.31
C TYR A 183 -5.50 3.89 12.11
N LEU A 184 -5.57 5.22 12.04
CA LEU A 184 -4.87 6.03 11.04
C LEU A 184 -3.98 7.05 11.72
N LEU A 185 -2.69 7.04 11.39
CA LEU A 185 -1.76 8.09 11.76
C LEU A 185 -1.49 8.93 10.50
N VAL A 186 -2.11 10.11 10.41
CA VAL A 186 -2.21 10.87 9.16
C VAL A 186 -1.90 12.34 9.32
N LYS A 187 -1.23 12.90 8.29
CA LYS A 187 -1.08 14.34 8.09
C LYS A 187 -2.31 14.91 7.39
N THR A 188 -2.81 16.04 7.88
CA THR A 188 -3.98 16.76 7.36
C THR A 188 -3.92 18.26 7.68
N ARG A 189 -5.01 18.97 7.52
CA ARG A 189 -5.25 20.36 7.99
C ARG A 189 -6.55 20.46 8.80
N GLU A 190 -6.76 21.61 9.44
CA GLU A 190 -8.01 21.89 10.15
C GLU A 190 -9.05 22.61 9.27
N GLU A 191 -8.60 23.31 8.22
CA GLU A 191 -9.46 24.08 7.34
C GLU A 191 -10.38 23.17 6.51
N GLU A 192 -11.64 23.61 6.34
CA GLU A 192 -12.60 22.95 5.46
C GLU A 192 -12.32 23.26 3.98
N PHE A 193 -12.66 22.33 3.10
CA PHE A 193 -12.57 22.55 1.66
C PHE A 193 -13.46 23.74 1.22
N GLY A 194 -12.88 24.58 0.36
CA GLY A 194 -13.57 25.78 -0.13
C GLY A 194 -13.62 26.93 0.87
N SER A 195 -12.97 26.82 2.03
CA SER A 195 -12.80 27.94 2.94
C SER A 195 -12.06 29.08 2.24
N GLN A 196 -12.62 30.29 2.30
CA GLN A 196 -11.97 31.50 1.76
C GLN A 196 -10.76 31.94 2.60
N THR A 197 -10.54 31.28 3.73
CA THR A 197 -9.47 31.58 4.69
C THR A 197 -8.40 30.50 4.70
N LEU A 198 -8.02 29.98 3.51
CA LEU A 198 -6.86 29.10 3.45
C LEU A 198 -5.62 29.90 3.89
N ASP A 199 -5.25 29.72 5.13
CA ASP A 199 -4.11 30.38 5.75
C ASP A 199 -2.93 29.41 5.69
N LEU A 200 -2.09 29.59 4.67
CA LEU A 200 -0.89 28.77 4.49
C LEU A 200 0.17 28.99 5.60
N GLU A 201 -0.02 30.01 6.44
CA GLU A 201 0.84 30.23 7.61
C GLU A 201 0.46 29.30 8.78
N LYS A 202 -0.75 28.72 8.78
CA LYS A 202 -1.14 27.75 9.80
C LYS A 202 -0.45 26.40 9.53
N PRO A 203 0.06 25.78 10.62
CA PRO A 203 0.74 24.50 10.51
C PRO A 203 -0.23 23.38 10.08
N ALA A 204 0.29 22.40 9.35
CA ALA A 204 -0.39 21.14 9.16
C ALA A 204 -0.64 20.42 10.49
N LYS A 205 -1.51 19.45 10.50
CA LYS A 205 -1.87 18.64 11.68
C LYS A 205 -1.53 17.17 11.46
N LEU A 206 -1.02 16.57 12.52
CA LEU A 206 -0.91 15.12 12.65
C LEU A 206 -2.06 14.64 13.53
N ARG A 207 -2.83 13.68 13.04
CA ARG A 207 -3.94 13.06 13.76
C ARG A 207 -3.72 11.57 13.91
N LEU A 208 -4.05 11.03 15.06
CA LEU A 208 -4.23 9.61 15.30
C LEU A 208 -5.72 9.33 15.45
N ILE A 209 -6.31 8.72 14.44
CA ILE A 209 -7.74 8.46 14.32
C ILE A 209 -7.99 6.98 14.58
N LYS A 210 -9.01 6.67 15.37
CA LYS A 210 -9.57 5.33 15.57
C LYS A 210 -10.92 5.24 14.90
N SER A 211 -11.19 4.14 14.22
CA SER A 211 -12.54 3.72 13.83
C SER A 211 -12.82 2.37 14.50
N ASP A 212 -13.93 2.27 15.19
CA ASP A 212 -14.40 1.09 15.88
C ASP A 212 -15.86 0.86 15.47
N HIS A 213 -16.10 -0.11 14.57
CA HIS A 213 -17.42 -0.34 13.98
C HIS A 213 -18.02 0.92 13.33
N PHE A 214 -17.19 1.65 12.58
CA PHE A 214 -17.51 2.95 11.93
C PHE A 214 -17.73 4.13 12.89
N ASP A 215 -17.55 3.95 14.20
CA ASP A 215 -17.47 5.07 15.15
C ASP A 215 -16.05 5.65 15.11
N VAL A 216 -15.94 6.88 14.60
CA VAL A 216 -14.66 7.52 14.29
C VAL A 216 -14.36 8.64 15.29
N GLU A 217 -13.22 8.52 15.96
CA GLU A 217 -12.75 9.49 16.95
C GLU A 217 -11.24 9.77 16.84
N ASP A 218 -10.81 10.93 17.31
CA ASP A 218 -9.39 11.19 17.55
C ASP A 218 -8.93 10.54 18.87
N VAL A 219 -7.89 9.72 18.81
CA VAL A 219 -7.31 9.07 20.00
C VAL A 219 -6.64 10.10 20.92
N ILE A 220 -6.04 11.12 20.33
CA ILE A 220 -5.36 12.23 21.02
C ILE A 220 -5.71 13.54 20.29
N PRO A 221 -5.58 14.71 20.96
CA PRO A 221 -5.68 15.99 20.28
C PRO A 221 -4.68 16.11 19.12
N ALA A 222 -5.13 16.71 18.01
CA ALA A 222 -4.28 16.90 16.83
C ALA A 222 -3.02 17.72 17.14
N ILE A 223 -1.88 17.29 16.63
CA ILE A 223 -0.56 17.89 16.88
C ILE A 223 -0.18 18.77 15.69
N SER A 224 0.30 19.98 15.97
CA SER A 224 0.82 20.88 14.93
C SER A 224 2.20 20.39 14.44
N ILE A 225 2.32 20.26 13.13
CA ILE A 225 3.56 19.85 12.45
C ILE A 225 3.86 20.80 11.29
N PRO A 226 5.09 20.84 10.76
CA PRO A 226 5.44 21.65 9.60
C PRO A 226 4.56 21.33 8.38
N GLU A 227 4.23 22.37 7.62
CA GLU A 227 3.47 22.26 6.38
C GLU A 227 4.21 21.43 5.34
N GLU A 228 5.48 21.75 5.13
CA GLU A 228 6.35 21.12 4.14
C GLU A 228 7.33 20.14 4.79
N GLY A 229 7.90 19.30 3.95
CA GLY A 229 8.91 18.30 4.32
C GLY A 229 8.34 16.95 4.68
N PRO A 230 9.23 15.96 4.79
CA PRO A 230 8.87 14.59 5.12
C PRO A 230 8.40 14.48 6.57
N ILE A 231 7.50 13.54 6.81
CA ILE A 231 7.15 13.07 8.15
C ILE A 231 7.35 11.56 8.21
N TYR A 232 8.00 11.09 9.25
CA TYR A 232 8.26 9.68 9.51
C TYR A 232 7.23 9.18 10.51
N LEU A 233 6.50 8.16 10.11
CA LEU A 233 5.41 7.58 10.89
C LEU A 233 5.76 6.15 11.24
N ARG A 234 5.60 5.79 12.51
CA ARG A 234 5.92 4.45 12.99
C ARG A 234 4.81 3.91 13.88
N VAL A 235 4.58 2.61 13.73
CA VAL A 235 3.74 1.83 14.63
C VAL A 235 4.54 0.61 15.11
N THR A 236 4.44 0.28 16.40
CA THR A 236 5.09 -0.90 16.98
C THR A 236 4.07 -1.64 17.83
N THR A 237 3.86 -2.92 17.53
CA THR A 237 3.00 -3.77 18.38
C THR A 237 3.76 -4.19 19.63
N THR A 238 3.07 -4.21 20.77
CA THR A 238 3.60 -4.52 22.09
C THR A 238 2.75 -5.57 22.81
N GLN A 239 3.23 -6.13 23.91
CA GLN A 239 2.51 -7.06 24.76
C GLN A 239 1.85 -8.22 23.98
N GLU A 240 2.65 -8.99 23.25
CA GLU A 240 2.17 -10.11 22.41
C GLU A 240 1.16 -9.67 21.34
N GLY A 241 1.25 -8.41 20.88
CA GLY A 241 0.37 -7.85 19.87
C GLY A 241 -0.96 -7.32 20.41
N LEU A 242 -1.14 -7.26 21.73
CA LEU A 242 -2.38 -6.77 22.37
C LEU A 242 -2.50 -5.24 22.34
N TYR A 243 -1.38 -4.55 22.17
CA TYR A 243 -1.31 -3.09 22.07
C TYR A 243 -0.44 -2.67 20.90
N ALA A 244 -0.67 -1.45 20.44
CA ALA A 244 0.16 -0.80 19.43
C ALA A 244 0.54 0.61 19.90
N LYS A 245 1.81 0.95 19.76
CA LYS A 245 2.36 2.28 20.03
C LYS A 245 2.57 3.01 18.72
N PHE A 246 2.08 4.23 18.65
CA PHE A 246 2.24 5.12 17.50
C PHE A 246 3.26 6.19 17.79
N PHE A 247 4.11 6.46 16.80
CA PHE A 247 5.19 7.44 16.89
C PHE A 247 5.26 8.27 15.62
N TYR A 248 5.83 9.47 15.75
CA TYR A 248 6.25 10.27 14.60
C TYR A 248 7.63 10.87 14.81
N SER A 249 8.27 11.25 13.72
CA SER A 249 9.51 12.01 13.70
C SER A 249 9.51 12.99 12.54
N LEU A 250 10.20 14.12 12.69
CA LEU A 250 10.40 15.11 11.63
C LEU A 250 11.77 15.00 10.98
N ASP A 251 12.68 14.21 11.55
CA ASP A 251 14.06 14.05 11.09
C ASP A 251 14.47 12.58 10.84
N GLY A 252 13.54 11.63 11.03
CA GLY A 252 13.78 10.21 10.90
C GLY A 252 14.66 9.59 11.99
N LYS A 253 15.03 10.34 13.02
CA LYS A 253 15.93 9.89 14.11
C LYS A 253 15.28 9.99 15.48
N GLY A 254 14.71 11.14 15.80
CA GLY A 254 14.06 11.43 17.08
C GLY A 254 12.57 11.12 17.05
N TYR A 255 12.17 9.88 17.38
CA TYR A 255 10.75 9.49 17.41
C TYR A 255 10.08 9.91 18.71
N GLN A 256 8.94 10.55 18.58
CA GLN A 256 8.08 10.93 19.70
C GLN A 256 6.89 9.98 19.77
N GLU A 257 6.66 9.36 20.93
CA GLU A 257 5.50 8.52 21.19
C GLU A 257 4.25 9.40 21.27
N LEU A 258 3.19 9.01 20.57
CA LEU A 258 1.90 9.68 20.55
C LEU A 258 0.92 9.05 21.53
N ALA A 259 0.73 7.75 21.39
CA ALA A 259 -0.18 6.97 22.21
C ALA A 259 0.14 5.47 22.12
N GLU A 260 -0.26 4.73 23.15
CA GLU A 260 -0.43 3.29 23.15
C GLU A 260 -1.92 2.96 23.13
N VAL A 261 -2.36 2.14 22.19
CA VAL A 261 -3.78 1.79 21.99
C VAL A 261 -3.97 0.26 21.98
N PRO A 262 -5.12 -0.24 22.42
CA PRO A 262 -5.43 -1.67 22.32
C PRO A 262 -5.66 -2.08 20.86
N THR A 263 -5.24 -3.28 20.49
CA THR A 263 -5.42 -3.82 19.12
C THR A 263 -6.65 -4.71 18.98
N ASN A 264 -7.46 -4.83 20.01
CA ASN A 264 -8.65 -5.69 20.02
C ASN A 264 -9.62 -5.42 18.87
N ILE A 265 -9.78 -4.16 18.45
CA ILE A 265 -10.63 -3.80 17.30
C ILE A 265 -10.09 -4.32 15.95
N LEU A 266 -8.87 -4.83 15.93
CA LEU A 266 -8.19 -5.37 14.75
C LEU A 266 -8.07 -6.90 14.79
N THR A 267 -9.00 -7.55 15.48
CA THR A 267 -9.04 -9.02 15.62
C THR A 267 -10.30 -9.60 14.99
N ASP A 268 -10.24 -10.89 14.62
CA ASP A 268 -11.38 -11.61 14.04
C ASP A 268 -12.59 -11.58 14.96
N GLU A 269 -12.37 -11.64 16.28
CA GLU A 269 -13.44 -11.69 17.28
C GLU A 269 -14.23 -10.38 17.39
N GLN A 270 -13.60 -9.24 17.07
CA GLN A 270 -14.25 -7.93 17.18
C GLN A 270 -14.77 -7.42 15.82
N SER A 271 -14.18 -7.87 14.74
CA SER A 271 -14.46 -7.34 13.40
C SER A 271 -15.34 -8.26 12.56
N ASP A 272 -15.82 -9.38 13.10
CA ASP A 272 -16.66 -10.38 12.42
C ASP A 272 -16.07 -10.85 11.07
N GLY A 273 -14.75 -10.92 10.96
CA GLY A 273 -14.03 -11.20 9.72
C GLY A 273 -12.97 -12.30 9.85
N PHE A 274 -12.28 -12.58 8.75
CA PHE A 274 -11.21 -13.59 8.66
C PHE A 274 -10.01 -13.09 7.84
N THR A 275 -9.83 -11.78 7.71
CA THR A 275 -8.78 -11.21 6.86
C THR A 275 -7.46 -11.02 7.59
N GLY A 276 -7.50 -10.83 8.91
CA GLY A 276 -6.37 -10.42 9.72
C GLY A 276 -5.99 -8.94 9.49
N ALA A 277 -5.18 -8.41 10.39
CA ALA A 277 -4.78 -7.02 10.36
C ALA A 277 -3.73 -6.73 9.27
N HIS A 278 -3.71 -5.49 8.78
CA HIS A 278 -2.80 -5.00 7.75
C HIS A 278 -2.21 -3.65 8.15
N PHE A 279 -0.97 -3.42 7.76
CA PHE A 279 -0.33 -2.10 7.79
C PHE A 279 -0.20 -1.57 6.38
N GLY A 280 -0.47 -0.29 6.16
CA GLY A 280 -0.43 0.26 4.81
C GLY A 280 -0.20 1.75 4.72
N MET A 281 0.28 2.16 3.56
CA MET A 281 0.34 3.53 3.11
C MET A 281 -1.04 3.95 2.61
N TYR A 282 -1.54 5.05 3.10
CA TYR A 282 -2.90 5.51 2.86
C TYR A 282 -2.93 6.97 2.41
N CYS A 283 -3.80 7.26 1.45
CA CYS A 283 -4.07 8.62 1.02
C CYS A 283 -5.55 8.77 0.68
N HIS A 284 -6.22 9.82 1.21
CA HIS A 284 -7.55 10.17 0.73
C HIS A 284 -7.68 11.65 0.35
N ASP A 285 -8.59 11.93 -0.57
CA ASP A 285 -9.00 13.26 -0.99
C ASP A 285 -10.49 13.27 -1.33
N MET A 286 -11.30 13.73 -0.39
CA MET A 286 -12.76 13.81 -0.54
C MET A 286 -13.19 15.05 -1.32
N THR A 287 -12.24 15.87 -1.79
CA THR A 287 -12.55 17.11 -2.53
C THR A 287 -12.68 16.89 -4.03
N GLY A 288 -12.20 15.74 -4.54
CA GLY A 288 -12.18 15.43 -5.96
C GLY A 288 -11.01 16.07 -6.75
N VAL A 289 -10.13 16.82 -6.08
CA VAL A 289 -8.96 17.45 -6.73
C VAL A 289 -7.86 16.41 -7.06
N ARG A 290 -7.96 15.19 -6.51
CA ARG A 290 -6.97 14.13 -6.63
C ARG A 290 -5.60 14.53 -6.05
N ARG A 291 -5.61 15.08 -4.83
CA ARG A 291 -4.38 15.32 -4.09
C ARG A 291 -3.60 14.01 -3.94
N TYR A 292 -2.28 14.08 -3.99
CA TYR A 292 -1.44 12.91 -3.88
C TYR A 292 -0.46 13.03 -2.71
N ALA A 293 -0.02 11.89 -2.21
CA ALA A 293 1.07 11.76 -1.25
C ALA A 293 2.20 10.91 -1.86
N ASP A 294 3.43 11.28 -1.56
CA ASP A 294 4.63 10.57 -1.98
C ASP A 294 5.25 9.85 -0.78
N PHE A 295 5.38 8.55 -0.87
CA PHE A 295 5.99 7.69 0.16
C PHE A 295 7.39 7.29 -0.30
N ASP A 296 8.42 7.63 0.50
CA ASP A 296 9.83 7.34 0.22
C ASP A 296 10.12 5.86 0.39
N TYR A 297 9.60 5.27 1.48
CA TYR A 297 9.74 3.84 1.75
C TYR A 297 8.60 3.31 2.62
N PHE A 298 8.50 1.99 2.67
CA PHE A 298 7.70 1.25 3.63
C PHE A 298 8.54 0.12 4.22
N GLU A 299 8.74 0.14 5.52
CA GLU A 299 9.53 -0.84 6.24
C GLU A 299 8.67 -1.61 7.23
N MET A 300 8.79 -2.92 7.23
CA MET A 300 8.12 -3.79 8.17
C MET A 300 9.13 -4.76 8.76
N GLU A 301 9.37 -4.67 10.06
CA GLU A 301 10.36 -5.45 10.77
C GLU A 301 9.73 -6.30 11.86
N ARG A 302 10.20 -7.55 11.99
CA ARG A 302 9.93 -8.36 13.16
C ARG A 302 10.77 -7.84 14.33
N LYS A 303 10.13 -7.59 15.47
CA LYS A 303 10.83 -7.32 16.73
C LYS A 303 10.97 -8.61 17.54
N ALA A 304 12.13 -8.76 18.18
CA ALA A 304 12.43 -9.93 19.02
C ALA A 304 11.73 -9.86 20.38
#